data_d62ff5869999222501a69ccdb3471681
#
_entry.id   d62ff5869999222501a69ccdb3471681
#
_cell.length_a   1.000
_cell.length_b   1.000
_cell.length_c   1.000
_cell.angle_alpha   90.00
_cell.angle_beta   90.00
_cell.angle_gamma   90.00
#
_symmetry.space_group_name_H-M   'P 1'
#
loop_
_entity.id
_entity.type
_entity.pdbx_description
1 polymer ?
#
loop_
_entity_poly.entity_id
_entity_poly.type
_entity_poly.pdbx_seq_one_letter_code
_entity_poly.pdbx_strand_id
1 'polypeptide(L)'
;MIKKITQYLLQRRFALSLLLMLMILQPAMAQTQTRQMYARLDRETQTLTLYYDKNFGKGNDQGIYHSPLWGKLDERKKIKSVVFDESFKDARPTTCESWFAWFEALTTIEHLDYLNTSEVKYMTSMFFNSSSLETLDLSSFNTEKVTNMYDMFAGSTNLRSIKLPKGFIGSSVTYLKAMFNNCTSLTELDLSGSNAEKVTNMSEMFNGCSALSKLVLTDFKTGQVTTMESMFCNCSKLETLDVSSFNTENVTTMCGMFSHCSSLRSLDLSGFNTANVTDMGSMFKKCSSLRSLDLSSFNTRKVSDMQSMFEGCTNLESIDLSSFDTENMKFMIAMFASCTKLETLDLSSFATPKMVTMSGAFEKCVNLKTIYVTSAFTTDNVNLSFSAFDGCVNLPNFISAKTDKKMAHTGEGGYLTAATASWVRWDAPTGTLSFHRSGTKPVGDNIFDLGYGNDPNWDTHAAEIKKVVFKAGFRDETHTT
;
A
#
# COMPACT_ATOMS: atom_id res chain seq x y z
N MET A 1 30.97 -37.39 -83.04
CA MET A 1 31.13 -35.96 -82.74
C MET A 1 29.75 -35.27 -82.49
N ILE A 2 28.76 -35.53 -83.32
CA ILE A 2 27.44 -34.89 -83.26
C ILE A 2 26.66 -35.12 -81.91
N LYS A 3 26.66 -36.34 -81.34
CA LYS A 3 26.02 -36.67 -80.07
C LYS A 3 26.59 -35.86 -78.88
N LYS A 4 27.87 -35.57 -78.85
CA LYS A 4 28.45 -34.73 -77.75
C LYS A 4 28.09 -33.27 -77.87
N ILE A 5 27.93 -32.73 -79.07
CA ILE A 5 27.55 -31.37 -79.32
C ILE A 5 26.05 -31.15 -78.94
N THR A 6 25.19 -32.11 -79.25
CA THR A 6 23.75 -32.04 -78.91
C THR A 6 23.56 -32.10 -77.42
N GLN A 7 24.33 -32.93 -76.70
CA GLN A 7 24.26 -33.03 -75.25
C GLN A 7 24.77 -31.74 -74.54
N TYR A 8 25.79 -31.10 -75.10
CA TYR A 8 26.35 -29.84 -74.61
C TYR A 8 25.36 -28.66 -74.82
N LEU A 9 24.69 -28.67 -76.00
CA LEU A 9 23.62 -27.63 -76.28
C LEU A 9 22.38 -27.85 -75.46
N LEU A 10 21.99 -29.09 -75.14
CA LEU A 10 20.88 -29.38 -74.24
C LEU A 10 21.19 -28.90 -72.76
N GLN A 11 22.40 -29.19 -72.29
CA GLN A 11 22.83 -28.75 -70.96
C GLN A 11 22.89 -27.22 -70.84
N ARG A 12 23.38 -26.54 -71.91
CA ARG A 12 23.35 -25.06 -71.93
C ARG A 12 21.90 -24.46 -71.96
N ARG A 13 21.01 -25.10 -72.72
CA ARG A 13 19.61 -24.71 -72.75
C ARG A 13 18.92 -24.94 -71.42
N PHE A 14 19.22 -26.04 -70.73
CA PHE A 14 18.73 -26.33 -69.36
C PHE A 14 19.31 -25.36 -68.36
N ALA A 15 20.60 -25.05 -68.44
CA ALA A 15 21.20 -24.03 -67.55
C ALA A 15 20.67 -22.63 -67.78
N LEU A 16 20.42 -22.23 -69.05
CA LEU A 16 19.83 -20.94 -69.36
C LEU A 16 18.34 -20.83 -68.89
N SER A 17 17.57 -21.92 -69.08
CA SER A 17 16.18 -21.95 -68.62
C SER A 17 16.08 -21.96 -67.08
N LEU A 18 17.01 -22.61 -66.40
CA LEU A 18 17.10 -22.58 -64.94
C LEU A 18 17.52 -21.21 -64.41
N LEU A 19 18.46 -20.52 -65.12
CA LEU A 19 18.86 -19.15 -64.82
C LEU A 19 17.72 -18.14 -65.05
N LEU A 20 16.97 -18.32 -66.18
CA LEU A 20 15.77 -17.51 -66.47
C LEU A 20 14.65 -17.77 -65.45
N MET A 21 14.45 -19.04 -65.03
CA MET A 21 13.49 -19.38 -63.96
C MET A 21 13.90 -18.80 -62.60
N LEU A 22 15.18 -18.81 -62.27
CA LEU A 22 15.72 -18.15 -61.08
C LEU A 22 15.62 -16.62 -61.17
N MET A 23 15.81 -16.02 -62.35
CA MET A 23 15.58 -14.56 -62.54
C MET A 23 14.12 -14.17 -62.54
N ILE A 24 13.22 -15.06 -62.94
CA ILE A 24 11.74 -14.81 -62.89
C ILE A 24 11.22 -15.07 -61.48
N LEU A 25 11.85 -15.96 -60.70
CA LEU A 25 11.52 -16.21 -59.30
C LEU A 25 12.08 -15.16 -58.31
N GLN A 26 13.10 -14.38 -58.73
CA GLN A 26 13.64 -13.31 -57.89
C GLN A 26 12.64 -12.16 -57.61
N PRO A 27 11.76 -11.72 -58.54
CA PRO A 27 10.74 -10.77 -58.19
C PRO A 27 9.58 -11.37 -57.35
N ALA A 28 9.37 -12.69 -57.38
CA ALA A 28 8.34 -13.37 -56.57
C ALA A 28 8.78 -13.65 -55.15
N MET A 29 10.10 -13.56 -54.90
CA MET A 29 10.71 -13.50 -53.56
C MET A 29 10.99 -12.03 -53.14
N ALA A 30 10.35 -11.06 -53.70
CA ALA A 30 10.14 -9.80 -53.00
C ALA A 30 9.44 -10.17 -51.71
N GLN A 31 10.24 -10.38 -50.65
CA GLN A 31 9.72 -10.52 -49.30
C GLN A 31 8.58 -9.50 -49.19
N THR A 32 7.35 -9.97 -49.06
CA THR A 32 6.27 -9.12 -48.58
C THR A 32 6.72 -8.67 -47.19
N GLN A 33 7.42 -7.53 -47.15
CA GLN A 33 7.84 -6.96 -45.88
C GLN A 33 6.58 -6.82 -45.04
N THR A 34 6.42 -7.66 -44.06
CA THR A 34 5.35 -7.60 -43.13
C THR A 34 5.50 -6.32 -42.32
N ARG A 35 4.39 -5.67 -41.98
CA ARG A 35 4.41 -4.53 -41.06
C ARG A 35 5.03 -4.96 -39.75
N GLN A 36 5.90 -4.14 -39.19
CA GLN A 36 6.56 -4.35 -37.92
C GLN A 36 6.46 -3.11 -37.05
N MET A 37 6.34 -3.33 -35.73
CA MET A 37 6.47 -2.26 -34.75
C MET A 37 7.94 -1.94 -34.54
N TYR A 38 8.32 -0.69 -34.68
CA TYR A 38 9.69 -0.24 -34.41
C TYR A 38 9.70 1.22 -33.99
N ALA A 39 10.82 1.68 -33.45
CA ALA A 39 11.03 3.07 -33.12
C ALA A 39 12.32 3.60 -33.74
N ARG A 40 12.33 4.90 -33.97
CA ARG A 40 13.47 5.66 -34.48
C ARG A 40 13.77 6.83 -33.57
N LEU A 41 15.01 6.92 -33.08
CA LEU A 41 15.47 8.02 -32.24
C LEU A 41 16.16 9.08 -33.12
N ASP A 42 15.60 10.28 -33.12
CA ASP A 42 16.30 11.48 -33.56
C ASP A 42 17.15 12.01 -32.39
N ARG A 43 18.47 11.96 -32.53
CA ARG A 43 19.42 12.37 -31.51
C ARG A 43 19.62 13.89 -31.43
N GLU A 44 19.24 14.64 -32.44
CA GLU A 44 19.35 16.12 -32.42
C GLU A 44 18.21 16.71 -31.60
N THR A 45 16.98 16.25 -31.86
CA THR A 45 15.79 16.69 -31.14
C THR A 45 15.51 15.91 -29.87
N GLN A 46 16.18 14.75 -29.66
CA GLN A 46 15.89 13.79 -28.58
C GLN A 46 14.45 13.27 -28.66
N THR A 47 13.93 13.07 -29.88
CA THR A 47 12.58 12.59 -30.15
C THR A 47 12.59 11.13 -30.57
N LEU A 48 11.78 10.30 -29.87
CA LEU A 48 11.56 8.91 -30.23
C LEU A 48 10.23 8.78 -30.98
N THR A 49 10.26 8.37 -32.24
CA THR A 49 9.05 8.14 -33.04
C THR A 49 8.78 6.65 -33.20
N LEU A 50 7.54 6.23 -32.91
CA LEU A 50 7.08 4.84 -33.02
C LEU A 50 6.29 4.63 -34.30
N TYR A 51 6.59 3.57 -35.03
CA TYR A 51 6.02 3.21 -36.32
C TYR A 51 5.49 1.77 -36.35
N TYR A 52 4.49 1.54 -37.19
CA TYR A 52 4.01 0.20 -37.55
C TYR A 52 3.80 0.10 -39.06
N ASP A 53 4.87 -0.06 -39.80
CA ASP A 53 4.83 -0.11 -41.26
C ASP A 53 5.84 -1.14 -41.84
N LYS A 54 6.06 -1.07 -43.16
CA LYS A 54 7.01 -1.95 -43.90
C LYS A 54 8.41 -1.35 -44.02
N ASN A 55 8.72 -0.23 -43.37
CA ASN A 55 9.97 0.51 -43.55
C ASN A 55 11.04 0.16 -42.51
N PHE A 56 10.80 -0.83 -41.65
CA PHE A 56 11.78 -1.30 -40.66
C PHE A 56 13.12 -1.69 -41.34
N GLY A 57 14.25 -1.35 -40.70
CA GLY A 57 15.59 -1.64 -41.17
C GLY A 57 16.23 -0.54 -42.02
N LYS A 58 15.59 0.63 -42.13
CA LYS A 58 16.14 1.83 -42.76
C LYS A 58 16.71 2.77 -41.70
N GLY A 59 18.02 2.69 -41.43
CA GLY A 59 18.68 3.55 -40.47
C GLY A 59 18.84 2.95 -39.05
N ASN A 60 18.67 3.76 -37.99
CA ASN A 60 18.83 3.35 -36.57
C ASN A 60 17.52 2.79 -35.99
N ASP A 61 16.77 2.01 -36.74
CA ASP A 61 15.50 1.47 -36.30
C ASP A 61 15.70 0.39 -35.22
N GLN A 62 14.88 0.44 -34.18
CA GLN A 62 14.86 -0.56 -33.11
C GLN A 62 13.49 -1.24 -33.11
N GLY A 63 13.48 -2.56 -33.28
CA GLY A 63 12.24 -3.34 -33.23
C GLY A 63 11.62 -3.30 -31.84
N ILE A 64 10.29 -3.15 -31.78
CA ILE A 64 9.52 -3.24 -30.55
C ILE A 64 9.10 -4.70 -30.36
N TYR A 65 9.82 -5.42 -29.50
CA TYR A 65 9.50 -6.76 -29.07
C TYR A 65 9.00 -6.72 -27.61
N HIS A 66 9.21 -7.76 -26.81
CA HIS A 66 8.63 -7.92 -25.49
C HIS A 66 9.04 -6.86 -24.45
N SER A 67 10.22 -6.27 -24.54
CA SER A 67 10.68 -5.18 -23.68
C SER A 67 11.66 -4.33 -24.49
N PRO A 68 11.21 -3.26 -25.11
CA PRO A 68 12.07 -2.49 -25.99
C PRO A 68 13.14 -1.76 -25.18
N LEU A 69 14.36 -2.22 -25.30
CA LEU A 69 15.51 -1.48 -24.81
C LEU A 69 15.87 -0.39 -25.82
N TRP A 70 15.17 0.75 -25.74
CA TRP A 70 15.46 1.93 -26.56
C TRP A 70 16.88 2.45 -26.30
N GLY A 71 17.90 1.87 -26.95
CA GLY A 71 19.27 2.26 -26.72
C GLY A 71 19.84 1.92 -25.35
N LYS A 72 21.02 2.46 -25.05
CA LYS A 72 21.62 2.37 -23.71
C LYS A 72 20.84 3.22 -22.71
N LEU A 73 20.90 2.90 -21.42
CA LEU A 73 20.21 3.63 -20.34
C LEU A 73 20.47 5.15 -20.42
N ASP A 74 21.69 5.58 -20.73
CA ASP A 74 22.07 7.00 -20.87
C ASP A 74 21.39 7.71 -22.05
N GLU A 75 21.00 6.98 -23.11
CA GLU A 75 20.23 7.54 -24.22
C GLU A 75 18.77 7.74 -23.84
N ARG A 76 18.18 6.76 -23.14
CA ARG A 76 16.78 6.84 -22.66
C ARG A 76 16.55 8.06 -21.77
N LYS A 77 17.47 8.32 -20.85
CA LYS A 77 17.40 9.46 -19.93
C LYS A 77 17.36 10.82 -20.62
N LYS A 78 17.80 10.89 -21.89
CA LYS A 78 17.85 12.12 -22.68
C LYS A 78 16.63 12.33 -23.56
N ILE A 79 15.79 11.31 -23.79
CA ILE A 79 14.60 11.41 -24.62
C ILE A 79 13.63 12.41 -24.02
N LYS A 80 13.30 13.47 -24.79
CA LYS A 80 12.43 14.58 -24.35
C LYS A 80 11.00 14.42 -24.83
N SER A 81 10.82 13.82 -25.99
CA SER A 81 9.50 13.62 -26.57
C SER A 81 9.37 12.24 -27.20
N VAL A 82 8.14 11.72 -27.17
CA VAL A 82 7.72 10.51 -27.89
C VAL A 82 6.59 10.89 -28.83
N VAL A 83 6.64 10.38 -30.05
CA VAL A 83 5.61 10.59 -31.07
C VAL A 83 5.13 9.24 -31.59
N PHE A 84 3.83 9.00 -31.59
CA PHE A 84 3.24 7.87 -32.27
C PHE A 84 2.90 8.30 -33.70
N ASP A 85 3.56 7.71 -34.69
CA ASP A 85 3.24 7.93 -36.12
C ASP A 85 1.83 7.41 -36.44
N GLU A 86 1.17 7.98 -37.42
CA GLU A 86 -0.19 7.56 -37.82
C GLU A 86 -0.30 6.06 -38.15
N SER A 87 0.77 5.46 -38.68
CA SER A 87 0.84 4.03 -38.95
C SER A 87 0.62 3.16 -37.70
N PHE A 88 0.90 3.70 -36.49
CA PHE A 88 0.78 2.97 -35.23
C PHE A 88 -0.68 2.67 -34.85
N LYS A 89 -1.68 3.36 -35.41
CA LYS A 89 -3.11 3.09 -35.19
C LYS A 89 -3.50 1.62 -35.45
N ASP A 90 -2.80 0.97 -36.39
CA ASP A 90 -3.04 -0.42 -36.76
C ASP A 90 -2.24 -1.43 -35.92
N ALA A 91 -1.30 -0.96 -35.10
CA ALA A 91 -0.53 -1.82 -34.22
C ALA A 91 -1.40 -2.41 -33.10
N ARG A 92 -1.09 -3.64 -32.71
CA ARG A 92 -1.77 -4.34 -31.61
C ARG A 92 -0.71 -5.00 -30.73
N PRO A 93 0.01 -4.20 -29.92
CA PRO A 93 0.99 -4.74 -29.01
C PRO A 93 0.33 -5.64 -27.95
N THR A 94 1.02 -6.69 -27.56
CA THR A 94 0.58 -7.58 -26.47
C THR A 94 1.20 -7.20 -25.12
N THR A 95 2.18 -6.30 -25.14
CA THR A 95 2.84 -5.77 -23.95
C THR A 95 3.26 -4.32 -24.17
N CYS A 96 3.18 -3.52 -23.11
CA CYS A 96 3.77 -2.18 -23.03
C CYS A 96 4.82 -2.11 -21.89
N GLU A 97 5.32 -3.27 -21.47
CA GLU A 97 6.29 -3.37 -20.38
C GLU A 97 7.54 -2.51 -20.63
N SER A 98 7.83 -1.61 -19.69
CA SER A 98 9.01 -0.73 -19.68
C SER A 98 9.15 0.18 -20.91
N TRP A 99 8.09 0.44 -21.66
CA TRP A 99 8.19 1.20 -22.93
C TRP A 99 8.82 2.57 -22.75
N PHE A 100 8.52 3.29 -21.69
CA PHE A 100 9.05 4.62 -21.41
C PHE A 100 9.80 4.66 -20.07
N ALA A 101 10.22 3.49 -19.57
CA ALA A 101 10.96 3.40 -18.33
C ALA A 101 12.31 4.12 -18.43
N TRP A 102 12.62 4.93 -17.40
CA TRP A 102 13.84 5.74 -17.31
C TRP A 102 13.96 6.86 -18.34
N PHE A 103 12.84 7.33 -18.86
CA PHE A 103 12.82 8.51 -19.72
C PHE A 103 12.79 9.77 -18.84
N GLU A 104 13.89 9.98 -18.11
CA GLU A 104 13.96 11.03 -17.07
C GLU A 104 13.73 12.45 -17.61
N ALA A 105 14.05 12.72 -18.91
CA ALA A 105 13.84 14.01 -19.56
C ALA A 105 12.50 14.10 -20.33
N LEU A 106 11.67 13.04 -20.35
CA LEU A 106 10.43 13.01 -21.11
C LEU A 106 9.41 14.01 -20.57
N THR A 107 8.98 14.93 -21.42
CA THR A 107 7.97 15.94 -21.09
C THR A 107 6.69 15.79 -21.91
N THR A 108 6.76 15.22 -23.11
CA THR A 108 5.62 15.14 -24.04
C THR A 108 5.51 13.78 -24.71
N ILE A 109 4.27 13.29 -24.84
CA ILE A 109 3.93 12.13 -25.67
C ILE A 109 2.83 12.56 -26.61
N GLU A 110 3.14 12.65 -27.92
CA GLU A 110 2.19 13.04 -28.94
C GLU A 110 1.48 11.82 -29.52
N HIS A 111 0.19 11.95 -29.76
CA HIS A 111 -0.65 10.92 -30.36
C HIS A 111 -0.67 9.58 -29.58
N LEU A 112 -0.62 9.65 -28.24
CA LEU A 112 -0.69 8.44 -27.41
C LEU A 112 -2.00 7.66 -27.62
N ASP A 113 -3.06 8.32 -28.09
CA ASP A 113 -4.33 7.74 -28.51
C ASP A 113 -4.22 6.79 -29.73
N TYR A 114 -3.11 6.84 -30.48
CA TYR A 114 -2.82 5.87 -31.56
C TYR A 114 -2.35 4.52 -31.01
N LEU A 115 -1.95 4.45 -29.74
CA LEU A 115 -1.59 3.21 -29.09
C LEU A 115 -2.84 2.41 -28.71
N ASN A 116 -3.16 1.40 -29.49
CA ASN A 116 -4.26 0.49 -29.17
C ASN A 116 -3.82 -0.58 -28.17
N THR A 117 -4.33 -0.49 -26.95
CA THR A 117 -3.95 -1.38 -25.84
C THR A 117 -4.90 -2.57 -25.64
N SER A 118 -5.85 -2.83 -26.55
CA SER A 118 -6.87 -3.89 -26.40
C SER A 118 -6.31 -5.32 -26.29
N GLU A 119 -5.08 -5.55 -26.76
CA GLU A 119 -4.40 -6.85 -26.67
C GLU A 119 -3.28 -6.88 -25.61
N VAL A 120 -3.05 -5.77 -24.89
CA VAL A 120 -1.98 -5.64 -23.92
C VAL A 120 -2.30 -6.44 -22.66
N LYS A 121 -1.34 -7.28 -22.26
CA LYS A 121 -1.40 -8.09 -21.03
C LYS A 121 -0.52 -7.56 -19.92
N TYR A 122 0.56 -6.85 -20.23
CA TYR A 122 1.55 -6.36 -19.27
C TYR A 122 1.82 -4.88 -19.49
N MET A 123 1.64 -4.08 -18.42
CA MET A 123 1.98 -2.66 -18.37
C MET A 123 3.01 -2.38 -17.26
N THR A 124 3.73 -3.43 -16.86
CA THR A 124 4.78 -3.36 -15.84
C THR A 124 5.77 -2.26 -16.16
N SER A 125 6.03 -1.36 -15.20
CA SER A 125 7.03 -0.29 -15.31
C SER A 125 6.91 0.59 -16.56
N MET A 126 5.73 0.70 -17.19
CA MET A 126 5.57 1.40 -18.48
C MET A 126 6.14 2.81 -18.47
N PHE A 127 5.93 3.57 -17.38
CA PHE A 127 6.41 4.94 -17.17
C PHE A 127 7.34 5.04 -15.95
N PHE A 128 7.99 3.95 -15.58
CA PHE A 128 8.87 3.90 -14.42
C PHE A 128 10.01 4.95 -14.53
N ASN A 129 10.15 5.80 -13.52
CA ASN A 129 11.14 6.89 -13.49
C ASN A 129 11.08 7.85 -14.70
N SER A 130 9.89 8.09 -15.26
CA SER A 130 9.65 9.18 -16.21
C SER A 130 9.47 10.49 -15.45
N SER A 131 10.56 10.92 -14.79
CA SER A 131 10.51 11.92 -13.71
C SER A 131 10.20 13.35 -14.15
N SER A 132 10.32 13.70 -15.44
CA SER A 132 9.97 15.04 -15.96
C SER A 132 8.55 15.13 -16.52
N LEU A 133 7.82 14.00 -16.60
CA LEU A 133 6.46 13.99 -17.12
C LEU A 133 5.50 14.62 -16.11
N GLU A 134 4.82 15.72 -16.50
CA GLU A 134 3.93 16.45 -15.58
C GLU A 134 2.46 16.03 -15.70
N THR A 135 2.03 15.70 -16.90
CA THR A 135 0.65 15.30 -17.19
C THR A 135 0.60 14.10 -18.14
N LEU A 136 -0.41 13.26 -17.99
CA LEU A 136 -0.58 12.08 -18.83
C LEU A 136 -2.07 11.82 -19.10
N ASP A 137 -2.47 11.69 -20.36
CA ASP A 137 -3.82 11.30 -20.75
C ASP A 137 -3.82 9.85 -21.27
N LEU A 138 -4.39 8.95 -20.49
CA LEU A 138 -4.57 7.53 -20.81
C LEU A 138 -6.04 7.18 -21.03
N SER A 139 -6.91 8.17 -21.29
CA SER A 139 -8.36 7.93 -21.40
C SER A 139 -8.74 7.01 -22.57
N SER A 140 -7.84 6.83 -23.55
CA SER A 140 -8.00 5.90 -24.69
C SER A 140 -7.60 4.45 -24.37
N PHE A 141 -6.95 4.19 -23.21
CA PHE A 141 -6.44 2.87 -22.89
C PHE A 141 -7.55 1.87 -22.60
N ASN A 142 -7.46 0.71 -23.19
CA ASN A 142 -8.23 -0.48 -22.82
C ASN A 142 -7.33 -1.39 -21.98
N THR A 143 -7.72 -1.63 -20.73
CA THR A 143 -6.94 -2.42 -19.77
C THR A 143 -7.61 -3.76 -19.41
N GLU A 144 -8.65 -4.15 -20.14
CA GLU A 144 -9.47 -5.34 -19.83
C GLU A 144 -8.64 -6.63 -19.78
N LYS A 145 -7.62 -6.76 -20.67
CA LYS A 145 -6.73 -7.92 -20.73
C LYS A 145 -5.47 -7.78 -19.87
N VAL A 146 -5.25 -6.63 -19.26
CA VAL A 146 -4.04 -6.39 -18.47
C VAL A 146 -4.09 -7.19 -17.18
N THR A 147 -3.01 -7.91 -16.91
CA THR A 147 -2.87 -8.75 -15.71
C THR A 147 -1.87 -8.19 -14.70
N ASN A 148 -0.92 -7.35 -15.13
CA ASN A 148 0.15 -6.83 -14.28
C ASN A 148 0.41 -5.36 -14.57
N MET A 149 0.33 -4.52 -13.52
CA MET A 149 0.62 -3.08 -13.54
C MET A 149 1.69 -2.70 -12.50
N TYR A 150 2.56 -3.65 -12.13
CA TYR A 150 3.65 -3.42 -11.19
C TYR A 150 4.50 -2.22 -11.61
N ASP A 151 4.79 -1.31 -10.68
CA ASP A 151 5.63 -0.12 -10.89
C ASP A 151 5.23 0.78 -12.07
N MET A 152 3.99 0.69 -12.58
CA MET A 152 3.64 1.33 -13.86
C MET A 152 4.03 2.80 -13.95
N PHE A 153 3.88 3.56 -12.87
CA PHE A 153 4.21 4.99 -12.78
C PHE A 153 5.25 5.29 -11.70
N ALA A 154 5.84 4.26 -11.07
CA ALA A 154 6.71 4.47 -9.93
C ALA A 154 7.89 5.38 -10.29
N GLY A 155 8.18 6.35 -9.42
CA GLY A 155 9.26 7.32 -9.61
C GLY A 155 8.97 8.43 -10.63
N SER A 156 7.76 8.54 -11.17
CA SER A 156 7.34 9.67 -11.99
C SER A 156 7.06 10.89 -11.09
N THR A 157 8.13 11.45 -10.54
CA THR A 157 8.08 12.41 -9.42
C THR A 157 7.41 13.74 -9.74
N ASN A 158 7.42 14.19 -10.99
CA ASN A 158 6.76 15.44 -11.41
C ASN A 158 5.33 15.23 -11.94
N LEU A 159 4.83 13.99 -12.02
CA LEU A 159 3.49 13.71 -12.49
C LEU A 159 2.46 14.32 -11.55
N ARG A 160 1.80 15.41 -11.99
CA ARG A 160 0.82 16.19 -11.22
C ARG A 160 -0.60 15.71 -11.41
N SER A 161 -0.91 15.31 -12.64
CA SER A 161 -2.23 14.81 -12.99
C SER A 161 -2.15 13.69 -14.03
N ILE A 162 -3.05 12.73 -13.88
CA ILE A 162 -3.22 11.64 -14.84
C ILE A 162 -4.72 11.46 -15.13
N LYS A 163 -5.06 11.42 -16.40
CA LYS A 163 -6.42 11.13 -16.83
C LYS A 163 -6.54 9.67 -17.20
N LEU A 164 -7.31 8.93 -16.45
CA LEU A 164 -7.52 7.50 -16.61
C LEU A 164 -8.92 7.22 -17.19
N PRO A 165 -9.12 6.15 -17.94
CA PRO A 165 -10.46 5.68 -18.27
C PRO A 165 -11.15 5.16 -17.00
N LYS A 166 -12.48 5.24 -16.97
CA LYS A 166 -13.26 4.62 -15.89
C LYS A 166 -12.95 3.13 -15.82
N GLY A 167 -12.70 2.62 -14.62
CA GLY A 167 -12.37 1.20 -14.45
C GLY A 167 -10.97 0.83 -14.93
N PHE A 168 -9.99 1.74 -14.83
CA PHE A 168 -8.62 1.56 -15.30
C PHE A 168 -7.96 0.27 -14.81
N ILE A 169 -8.20 -0.13 -13.55
CA ILE A 169 -7.78 -1.44 -13.06
C ILE A 169 -8.87 -2.43 -13.44
N GLY A 170 -8.63 -3.17 -14.52
CA GLY A 170 -9.56 -4.16 -15.06
C GLY A 170 -9.64 -5.44 -14.22
N SER A 171 -10.70 -6.22 -14.43
CA SER A 171 -10.96 -7.47 -13.69
C SER A 171 -9.94 -8.60 -13.91
N SER A 172 -9.00 -8.42 -14.84
CA SER A 172 -7.93 -9.38 -15.11
C SER A 172 -6.65 -9.08 -14.31
N VAL A 173 -6.55 -7.91 -13.68
CA VAL A 173 -5.35 -7.48 -12.95
C VAL A 173 -5.18 -8.30 -11.67
N THR A 174 -3.98 -8.84 -11.49
CA THR A 174 -3.61 -9.64 -10.31
C THR A 174 -2.51 -8.99 -9.46
N TYR A 175 -1.81 -7.97 -9.99
CA TYR A 175 -0.63 -7.40 -9.34
C TYR A 175 -0.57 -5.87 -9.52
N LEU A 176 -0.57 -5.14 -8.38
CA LEU A 176 -0.58 -3.67 -8.34
C LEU A 176 0.52 -3.09 -7.44
N LYS A 177 1.49 -3.94 -7.01
CA LYS A 177 2.56 -3.47 -6.11
C LYS A 177 3.23 -2.23 -6.71
N ALA A 178 3.39 -1.20 -5.87
CA ALA A 178 4.14 0.02 -6.13
C ALA A 178 3.69 0.82 -7.39
N MET A 179 2.44 0.63 -7.86
CA MET A 179 1.98 1.21 -9.14
C MET A 179 2.19 2.72 -9.24
N PHE A 180 1.99 3.48 -8.17
CA PHE A 180 2.21 4.93 -8.08
C PHE A 180 3.28 5.31 -7.06
N ASN A 181 4.17 4.36 -6.71
CA ASN A 181 5.21 4.59 -5.70
C ASN A 181 6.07 5.80 -6.08
N ASN A 182 6.25 6.73 -5.12
CA ASN A 182 7.02 7.97 -5.31
C ASN A 182 6.52 8.88 -6.46
N CYS A 183 5.21 8.90 -6.76
CA CYS A 183 4.59 9.96 -7.55
C CYS A 183 4.39 11.20 -6.67
N THR A 184 5.49 11.84 -6.29
CA THR A 184 5.52 12.86 -5.21
C THR A 184 4.74 14.13 -5.51
N SER A 185 4.47 14.44 -6.79
CA SER A 185 3.72 15.63 -7.23
C SER A 185 2.25 15.35 -7.54
N LEU A 186 1.81 14.07 -7.53
CA LEU A 186 0.44 13.71 -7.87
C LEU A 186 -0.53 14.25 -6.80
N THR A 187 -1.46 15.14 -7.20
CA THR A 187 -2.34 15.84 -6.25
C THR A 187 -3.69 15.17 -6.06
N GLU A 188 -4.21 14.54 -7.12
CA GLU A 188 -5.47 13.82 -7.09
C GLU A 188 -5.43 12.59 -8.00
N LEU A 189 -6.17 11.56 -7.62
CA LEU A 189 -6.32 10.34 -8.42
C LEU A 189 -7.72 9.76 -8.24
N ASP A 190 -8.38 9.46 -9.35
CA ASP A 190 -9.67 8.79 -9.38
C ASP A 190 -9.52 7.39 -10.00
N LEU A 191 -9.72 6.36 -9.17
CA LEU A 191 -9.74 4.95 -9.56
C LEU A 191 -11.16 4.36 -9.47
N SER A 192 -12.19 5.20 -9.50
CA SER A 192 -13.58 4.75 -9.41
C SER A 192 -13.94 3.75 -10.52
N GLY A 193 -14.74 2.76 -10.17
CA GLY A 193 -15.14 1.67 -11.08
C GLY A 193 -14.02 0.69 -11.42
N SER A 194 -12.83 0.83 -10.81
CA SER A 194 -11.76 -0.16 -10.92
C SER A 194 -12.12 -1.44 -10.17
N ASN A 195 -11.69 -2.59 -10.70
CA ASN A 195 -11.96 -3.89 -10.13
C ASN A 195 -10.67 -4.60 -9.68
N ALA A 196 -10.40 -4.55 -8.39
CA ALA A 196 -9.21 -5.19 -7.80
C ALA A 196 -9.50 -6.59 -7.20
N GLU A 197 -10.61 -7.23 -7.56
CA GLU A 197 -11.10 -8.48 -6.95
C GLU A 197 -10.12 -9.66 -7.07
N LYS A 198 -9.26 -9.67 -8.11
CA LYS A 198 -8.22 -10.71 -8.31
C LYS A 198 -6.84 -10.27 -7.84
N VAL A 199 -6.69 -9.05 -7.37
CA VAL A 199 -5.39 -8.53 -6.94
C VAL A 199 -4.97 -9.20 -5.64
N THR A 200 -3.73 -9.71 -5.62
CA THR A 200 -3.16 -10.36 -4.44
C THR A 200 -2.15 -9.51 -3.69
N ASN A 201 -1.53 -8.55 -4.36
CA ASN A 201 -0.49 -7.69 -3.76
C ASN A 201 -0.73 -6.21 -4.11
N MET A 202 -0.92 -5.39 -3.07
CA MET A 202 -1.07 -3.92 -3.15
C MET A 202 0.01 -3.19 -2.35
N SER A 203 1.11 -3.89 -1.98
CA SER A 203 2.20 -3.24 -1.23
C SER A 203 2.69 -2.00 -1.95
N GLU A 204 2.92 -0.93 -1.19
CA GLU A 204 3.53 0.32 -1.67
C GLU A 204 2.76 1.03 -2.81
N MET A 205 1.49 0.66 -3.09
CA MET A 205 0.77 1.15 -4.28
C MET A 205 0.77 2.68 -4.41
N PHE A 206 0.66 3.40 -3.29
CA PHE A 206 0.68 4.87 -3.24
C PHE A 206 1.80 5.40 -2.32
N ASN A 207 2.77 4.55 -1.94
CA ASN A 207 3.84 4.97 -1.05
C ASN A 207 4.60 6.16 -1.64
N GLY A 208 4.80 7.21 -0.84
CA GLY A 208 5.52 8.41 -1.28
C GLY A 208 4.70 9.37 -2.15
N CYS A 209 3.40 9.17 -2.34
CA CYS A 209 2.52 10.15 -3.00
C CYS A 209 2.29 11.35 -2.06
N SER A 210 3.35 12.10 -1.76
CA SER A 210 3.34 13.11 -0.69
C SER A 210 2.48 14.34 -0.96
N ALA A 211 2.17 14.65 -2.23
CA ALA A 211 1.25 15.72 -2.60
C ALA A 211 -0.21 15.27 -2.73
N LEU A 212 -0.48 13.94 -2.65
CA LEU A 212 -1.82 13.40 -2.87
C LEU A 212 -2.76 13.85 -1.76
N SER A 213 -3.76 14.68 -2.12
CA SER A 213 -4.76 15.22 -1.21
C SER A 213 -6.15 14.64 -1.43
N LYS A 214 -6.39 14.08 -2.62
CA LYS A 214 -7.66 13.45 -2.97
C LYS A 214 -7.42 12.13 -3.69
N LEU A 215 -7.94 11.05 -3.11
CA LEU A 215 -7.92 9.70 -3.69
C LEU A 215 -9.31 9.09 -3.65
N VAL A 216 -9.83 8.67 -4.81
CA VAL A 216 -11.15 8.04 -4.92
C VAL A 216 -10.96 6.55 -5.20
N LEU A 217 -11.46 5.71 -4.29
CA LEU A 217 -11.39 4.24 -4.33
C LEU A 217 -12.79 3.61 -4.25
N THR A 218 -13.81 4.28 -4.75
CA THR A 218 -15.20 3.78 -4.70
C THR A 218 -15.29 2.41 -5.39
N ASP A 219 -15.92 1.45 -4.71
CA ASP A 219 -16.09 0.05 -5.16
C ASP A 219 -14.77 -0.73 -5.39
N PHE A 220 -13.68 -0.31 -4.76
CA PHE A 220 -12.36 -0.92 -4.88
C PHE A 220 -12.27 -2.23 -4.08
N LYS A 221 -12.76 -3.32 -4.65
CA LYS A 221 -12.83 -4.64 -3.99
C LYS A 221 -11.46 -5.27 -3.82
N THR A 222 -11.12 -5.74 -2.60
CA THR A 222 -9.78 -6.24 -2.26
C THR A 222 -9.79 -7.67 -1.70
N GLY A 223 -10.80 -8.47 -2.02
CA GLY A 223 -11.06 -9.76 -1.36
C GLY A 223 -9.97 -10.83 -1.51
N GLN A 224 -9.05 -10.71 -2.46
CA GLN A 224 -7.93 -11.65 -2.64
C GLN A 224 -6.58 -11.07 -2.18
N VAL A 225 -6.56 -9.84 -1.66
CA VAL A 225 -5.32 -9.17 -1.25
C VAL A 225 -4.77 -9.83 0.01
N THR A 226 -3.49 -10.22 -0.05
CA THR A 226 -2.77 -10.83 1.06
C THR A 226 -1.80 -9.86 1.75
N THR A 227 -1.41 -8.77 1.09
CA THR A 227 -0.51 -7.75 1.64
C THR A 227 -0.91 -6.35 1.23
N MET A 228 -0.99 -5.45 2.22
CA MET A 228 -1.19 -4.01 2.06
C MET A 228 -0.03 -3.21 2.70
N GLU A 229 1.14 -3.85 2.79
CA GLU A 229 2.34 -3.25 3.37
C GLU A 229 2.65 -1.90 2.73
N SER A 230 2.79 -0.86 3.57
CA SER A 230 3.14 0.50 3.14
C SER A 230 2.25 1.11 2.05
N MET A 231 1.00 0.62 1.87
CA MET A 231 0.15 1.00 0.74
C MET A 231 -0.06 2.52 0.61
N PHE A 232 -0.23 3.23 1.72
CA PHE A 232 -0.40 4.69 1.76
C PHE A 232 0.75 5.39 2.52
N CYS A 233 1.87 4.69 2.73
CA CYS A 233 3.00 5.25 3.47
C CYS A 233 3.47 6.56 2.83
N ASN A 234 3.77 7.59 3.64
CA ASN A 234 4.18 8.91 3.17
C ASN A 234 3.16 9.70 2.32
N CYS A 235 1.86 9.36 2.36
CA CYS A 235 0.81 10.20 1.78
C CYS A 235 0.51 11.39 2.72
N SER A 236 1.48 12.28 2.88
CA SER A 236 1.51 13.29 3.94
C SER A 236 0.47 14.40 3.80
N LYS A 237 -0.12 14.59 2.62
CA LYS A 237 -1.18 15.59 2.36
C LYS A 237 -2.60 15.02 2.40
N LEU A 238 -2.75 13.71 2.56
CA LEU A 238 -4.05 13.06 2.60
C LEU A 238 -4.74 13.37 3.93
N GLU A 239 -5.82 14.16 3.91
CA GLU A 239 -6.57 14.57 5.11
C GLU A 239 -7.67 13.56 5.47
N THR A 240 -8.27 12.94 4.45
CA THR A 240 -9.32 11.92 4.58
C THR A 240 -9.08 10.81 3.58
N LEU A 241 -9.47 9.59 3.94
CA LEU A 241 -9.37 8.42 3.06
C LEU A 241 -10.55 7.50 3.32
N ASP A 242 -11.32 7.18 2.28
CA ASP A 242 -12.38 6.18 2.34
C ASP A 242 -11.84 4.81 1.94
N VAL A 243 -11.82 3.89 2.89
CA VAL A 243 -11.42 2.48 2.74
C VAL A 243 -12.57 1.52 3.05
N SER A 244 -13.81 2.02 3.09
CA SER A 244 -15.00 1.24 3.46
C SER A 244 -15.29 0.07 2.52
N SER A 245 -14.81 0.16 1.26
CA SER A 245 -14.94 -0.91 0.25
C SER A 245 -13.90 -2.03 0.40
N PHE A 246 -12.91 -1.87 1.30
CA PHE A 246 -11.82 -2.86 1.44
C PHE A 246 -12.31 -4.11 2.19
N ASN A 247 -12.11 -5.26 1.57
CA ASN A 247 -12.19 -6.55 2.27
C ASN A 247 -10.76 -6.99 2.64
N THR A 248 -10.48 -7.10 3.94
CA THR A 248 -9.14 -7.40 4.46
C THR A 248 -9.03 -8.82 5.05
N GLU A 249 -10.01 -9.69 4.82
CA GLU A 249 -10.06 -11.02 5.46
C GLU A 249 -8.85 -11.92 5.14
N ASN A 250 -8.21 -11.73 3.98
CA ASN A 250 -7.04 -12.50 3.55
C ASN A 250 -5.71 -11.80 3.81
N VAL A 251 -5.73 -10.57 4.35
CA VAL A 251 -4.51 -9.78 4.58
C VAL A 251 -3.73 -10.35 5.76
N THR A 252 -2.44 -10.57 5.55
CA THR A 252 -1.50 -11.11 6.55
C THR A 252 -0.53 -10.07 7.10
N THR A 253 -0.28 -8.98 6.38
CA THR A 253 0.54 -7.85 6.85
C THR A 253 -0.08 -6.51 6.47
N MET A 254 -0.11 -5.59 7.43
CA MET A 254 -0.49 -4.19 7.29
C MET A 254 0.64 -3.26 7.77
N CYS A 255 1.89 -3.79 7.79
CA CYS A 255 3.06 -3.03 8.23
C CYS A 255 3.16 -1.70 7.48
N GLY A 256 3.24 -0.59 8.21
CA GLY A 256 3.39 0.75 7.66
C GLY A 256 2.25 1.26 6.78
N MET A 257 1.07 0.60 6.75
CA MET A 257 0.01 0.90 5.77
C MET A 257 -0.34 2.39 5.69
N PHE A 258 -0.42 3.09 6.81
CA PHE A 258 -0.72 4.54 6.88
C PHE A 258 0.45 5.34 7.47
N SER A 259 1.63 4.76 7.53
CA SER A 259 2.81 5.42 8.12
C SER A 259 3.08 6.77 7.46
N HIS A 260 3.35 7.82 8.26
CA HIS A 260 3.60 9.19 7.79
C HIS A 260 2.43 9.84 7.02
N CYS A 261 1.20 9.38 7.18
CA CYS A 261 0.00 10.12 6.75
C CYS A 261 -0.25 11.27 7.73
N SER A 262 0.65 12.24 7.76
CA SER A 262 0.72 13.26 8.81
C SER A 262 -0.46 14.25 8.84
N SER A 263 -1.19 14.40 7.73
CA SER A 263 -2.39 15.24 7.65
C SER A 263 -3.70 14.50 7.93
N LEU A 264 -3.66 13.16 8.04
CA LEU A 264 -4.85 12.33 8.22
C LEU A 264 -5.50 12.63 9.59
N ARG A 265 -6.75 13.11 9.57
CA ARG A 265 -7.47 13.57 10.77
C ARG A 265 -8.38 12.51 11.38
N SER A 266 -8.93 11.66 10.54
CA SER A 266 -9.81 10.56 10.92
C SER A 266 -9.69 9.44 9.90
N LEU A 267 -9.96 8.21 10.35
CA LEU A 267 -9.95 7.02 9.49
C LEU A 267 -10.97 6.03 10.05
N ASP A 268 -11.92 5.62 9.21
CA ASP A 268 -12.87 4.56 9.55
C ASP A 268 -12.31 3.20 9.14
N LEU A 269 -12.02 2.37 10.13
CA LEU A 269 -11.49 1.01 9.96
C LEU A 269 -12.49 -0.05 10.46
N SER A 270 -13.75 0.32 10.72
CA SER A 270 -14.76 -0.59 11.25
C SER A 270 -15.02 -1.82 10.37
N GLY A 271 -14.78 -1.70 9.07
CA GLY A 271 -14.88 -2.79 8.10
C GLY A 271 -13.65 -3.71 8.04
N PHE A 272 -12.55 -3.41 8.75
CA PHE A 272 -11.33 -4.21 8.66
C PHE A 272 -11.43 -5.52 9.45
N ASN A 273 -11.23 -6.63 8.78
CA ASN A 273 -11.03 -7.94 9.40
C ASN A 273 -9.53 -8.21 9.51
N THR A 274 -9.00 -8.17 10.74
CA THR A 274 -7.56 -8.36 10.99
C THR A 274 -7.21 -9.75 11.53
N ALA A 275 -8.13 -10.69 11.50
CA ALA A 275 -7.97 -12.01 12.14
C ALA A 275 -6.79 -12.84 11.55
N ASN A 276 -6.31 -12.52 10.35
CA ASN A 276 -5.18 -13.17 9.72
C ASN A 276 -3.89 -12.34 9.75
N VAL A 277 -3.93 -11.12 10.26
CA VAL A 277 -2.77 -10.22 10.30
C VAL A 277 -1.78 -10.69 11.37
N THR A 278 -0.50 -10.77 11.00
CA THR A 278 0.60 -11.16 11.87
C THR A 278 1.58 -10.02 12.17
N ASP A 279 1.55 -8.97 11.35
CA ASP A 279 2.42 -7.79 11.45
C ASP A 279 1.62 -6.50 11.23
N MET A 280 1.61 -5.63 12.25
CA MET A 280 1.02 -4.29 12.27
C MET A 280 2.08 -3.23 12.61
N GLY A 281 3.36 -3.58 12.48
CA GLY A 281 4.45 -2.64 12.77
C GLY A 281 4.30 -1.34 11.99
N SER A 282 4.52 -0.22 12.65
CA SER A 282 4.46 1.12 12.05
C SER A 282 3.14 1.50 11.35
N MET A 283 2.03 0.77 11.58
CA MET A 283 0.79 0.96 10.79
C MET A 283 0.29 2.41 10.80
N PHE A 284 0.39 3.11 11.93
CA PHE A 284 -0.01 4.51 12.09
C PHE A 284 1.15 5.42 12.50
N LYS A 285 2.39 4.96 12.30
CA LYS A 285 3.59 5.73 12.65
C LYS A 285 3.52 7.14 12.04
N LYS A 286 3.71 8.18 12.87
CA LYS A 286 3.68 9.59 12.49
C LYS A 286 2.40 10.07 11.79
N CYS A 287 1.25 9.44 12.09
CA CYS A 287 -0.06 10.01 11.80
C CYS A 287 -0.34 11.16 12.78
N SER A 288 0.43 12.24 12.66
CA SER A 288 0.50 13.30 13.67
C SER A 288 -0.76 14.14 13.82
N SER A 289 -1.70 14.08 12.87
CA SER A 289 -2.98 14.80 12.95
C SER A 289 -4.13 13.97 13.53
N LEU A 290 -3.96 12.65 13.72
CA LEU A 290 -4.97 11.80 14.35
C LEU A 290 -5.14 12.18 15.84
N ARG A 291 -6.39 12.42 16.26
CA ARG A 291 -6.74 12.70 17.66
C ARG A 291 -7.27 11.49 18.40
N SER A 292 -8.00 10.65 17.68
CA SER A 292 -8.53 9.39 18.17
C SER A 292 -8.57 8.37 17.02
N LEU A 293 -8.64 7.11 17.36
CA LEU A 293 -8.74 6.02 16.38
C LEU A 293 -9.59 4.89 16.99
N ASP A 294 -10.66 4.49 16.29
CA ASP A 294 -11.47 3.34 16.68
C ASP A 294 -10.86 2.06 16.09
N LEU A 295 -10.34 1.21 16.97
CA LEU A 295 -9.75 -0.09 16.63
C LEU A 295 -10.56 -1.25 17.22
N SER A 296 -11.82 -1.02 17.59
CA SER A 296 -12.68 -2.01 18.25
C SER A 296 -12.96 -3.25 17.38
N SER A 297 -12.84 -3.10 16.05
CA SER A 297 -12.95 -4.22 15.08
C SER A 297 -11.69 -5.09 15.00
N PHE A 298 -10.55 -4.64 15.55
CA PHE A 298 -9.26 -5.31 15.38
C PHE A 298 -9.17 -6.60 16.21
N ASN A 299 -8.86 -7.69 15.55
CA ASN A 299 -8.46 -8.94 16.19
C ASN A 299 -6.95 -9.11 16.06
N THR A 300 -6.23 -8.91 17.15
CA THR A 300 -4.76 -8.93 17.16
C THR A 300 -4.15 -10.25 17.64
N ARG A 301 -4.97 -11.28 17.82
CA ARG A 301 -4.52 -12.57 18.39
C ARG A 301 -3.34 -13.22 17.67
N LYS A 302 -3.21 -13.02 16.35
CA LYS A 302 -2.07 -13.54 15.57
C LYS A 302 -0.90 -12.56 15.44
N VAL A 303 -1.08 -11.31 15.88
CA VAL A 303 -0.07 -10.28 15.70
C VAL A 303 1.10 -10.52 16.64
N SER A 304 2.29 -10.59 16.08
CA SER A 304 3.54 -10.73 16.84
C SER A 304 4.40 -9.47 16.82
N ASP A 305 4.19 -8.59 15.84
CA ASP A 305 4.93 -7.34 15.70
C ASP A 305 3.99 -6.13 15.72
N MET A 306 4.17 -5.26 16.72
CA MET A 306 3.47 -3.98 16.88
C MET A 306 4.49 -2.83 17.07
N GLN A 307 5.76 -3.04 16.64
CA GLN A 307 6.78 -2.01 16.77
C GLN A 307 6.35 -0.71 16.10
N SER A 308 6.58 0.41 16.77
CA SER A 308 6.31 1.76 16.26
C SER A 308 4.85 1.99 15.80
N MET A 309 3.88 1.15 16.19
CA MET A 309 2.52 1.19 15.63
C MET A 309 1.88 2.58 15.71
N PHE A 310 2.11 3.30 16.82
CA PHE A 310 1.59 4.66 17.05
C PHE A 310 2.71 5.68 17.28
N GLU A 311 3.96 5.33 16.98
CA GLU A 311 5.11 6.23 17.16
C GLU A 311 4.88 7.56 16.45
N GLY A 312 5.00 8.68 17.19
CA GLY A 312 4.86 10.04 16.63
C GLY A 312 3.44 10.45 16.31
N CYS A 313 2.41 9.76 16.83
CA CYS A 313 1.02 10.23 16.82
C CYS A 313 0.87 11.38 17.84
N THR A 314 1.49 12.53 17.55
CA THR A 314 1.67 13.62 18.52
C THR A 314 0.39 14.29 18.97
N ASN A 315 -0.71 14.21 18.20
CA ASN A 315 -2.01 14.74 18.56
C ASN A 315 -2.99 13.68 19.12
N LEU A 316 -2.55 12.43 19.28
CA LEU A 316 -3.40 11.38 19.84
C LEU A 316 -3.70 11.68 21.31
N GLU A 317 -4.97 11.96 21.61
CA GLU A 317 -5.45 12.33 22.94
C GLU A 317 -5.95 11.11 23.72
N SER A 318 -6.54 10.13 23.00
CA SER A 318 -7.04 8.89 23.58
C SER A 318 -7.02 7.76 22.53
N ILE A 319 -6.91 6.53 23.02
CA ILE A 319 -7.00 5.31 22.18
C ILE A 319 -7.64 4.19 22.99
N ASP A 320 -8.59 3.49 22.39
CA ASP A 320 -9.21 2.29 22.98
C ASP A 320 -8.50 1.04 22.40
N LEU A 321 -7.75 0.36 23.27
CA LEU A 321 -7.02 -0.88 22.94
C LEU A 321 -7.69 -2.10 23.60
N SER A 322 -8.90 -1.98 24.11
CA SER A 322 -9.57 -3.03 24.86
C SER A 322 -9.87 -4.30 24.03
N SER A 323 -9.86 -4.20 22.69
CA SER A 323 -10.00 -5.33 21.77
C SER A 323 -8.68 -6.08 21.52
N PHE A 324 -7.53 -5.53 21.99
CA PHE A 324 -6.22 -6.10 21.65
C PHE A 324 -5.93 -7.35 22.49
N ASP A 325 -5.70 -8.46 21.81
CA ASP A 325 -5.14 -9.70 22.37
C ASP A 325 -3.65 -9.74 22.03
N THR A 326 -2.80 -9.59 23.05
CA THR A 326 -1.34 -9.46 22.88
C THR A 326 -0.56 -10.68 23.36
N GLU A 327 -1.21 -11.82 23.60
CA GLU A 327 -0.54 -13.06 24.06
C GLU A 327 0.60 -13.52 23.11
N ASN A 328 0.51 -13.17 21.82
CA ASN A 328 1.52 -13.53 20.82
C ASN A 328 2.49 -12.39 20.50
N MET A 329 2.29 -11.19 21.08
CA MET A 329 3.15 -10.04 20.84
C MET A 329 4.58 -10.28 21.36
N LYS A 330 5.56 -10.06 20.47
CA LYS A 330 6.99 -10.18 20.79
C LYS A 330 7.68 -8.81 20.83
N PHE A 331 7.25 -7.90 19.98
CA PHE A 331 7.92 -6.62 19.75
C PHE A 331 6.98 -5.45 20.07
N MET A 332 7.33 -4.68 21.11
CA MET A 332 6.66 -3.46 21.56
C MET A 332 7.58 -2.24 21.40
N ILE A 333 8.60 -2.35 20.50
CA ILE A 333 9.59 -1.30 20.30
C ILE A 333 8.90 -0.01 19.87
N ALA A 334 9.15 1.09 20.61
CA ALA A 334 8.65 2.43 20.28
C ALA A 334 7.14 2.52 19.99
N MET A 335 6.32 1.55 20.48
CA MET A 335 4.90 1.44 20.07
C MET A 335 4.11 2.73 20.27
N PHE A 336 4.36 3.47 21.35
CA PHE A 336 3.72 4.74 21.69
C PHE A 336 4.73 5.91 21.75
N ALA A 337 5.96 5.71 21.28
CA ALA A 337 6.98 6.74 21.38
C ALA A 337 6.49 8.07 20.77
N SER A 338 6.75 9.17 21.47
CA SER A 338 6.35 10.53 21.03
C SER A 338 4.85 10.75 20.85
N CYS A 339 3.98 9.99 21.54
CA CYS A 339 2.55 10.31 21.67
C CYS A 339 2.38 11.44 22.72
N THR A 340 2.78 12.65 22.35
CA THR A 340 3.00 13.75 23.29
C THR A 340 1.74 14.31 23.93
N LYS A 341 0.55 14.11 23.36
CA LYS A 341 -0.73 14.53 23.96
C LYS A 341 -1.42 13.47 24.79
N LEU A 342 -0.94 12.23 24.74
CA LEU A 342 -1.55 11.14 25.50
C LEU A 342 -1.28 11.33 26.99
N GLU A 343 -2.35 11.49 27.79
CA GLU A 343 -2.25 11.65 29.26
C GLU A 343 -2.47 10.32 30.00
N THR A 344 -3.31 9.48 29.46
CA THR A 344 -3.68 8.19 30.05
C THR A 344 -3.64 7.11 28.98
N LEU A 345 -3.06 5.96 29.32
CA LEU A 345 -3.02 4.80 28.44
C LEU A 345 -3.50 3.56 29.20
N ASP A 346 -4.56 2.94 28.71
CA ASP A 346 -5.10 1.71 29.27
C ASP A 346 -4.59 0.49 28.49
N LEU A 347 -3.69 -0.27 29.13
CA LEU A 347 -3.14 -1.53 28.66
C LEU A 347 -3.65 -2.72 29.48
N SER A 348 -4.80 -2.59 30.15
CA SER A 348 -5.37 -3.65 30.97
C SER A 348 -5.72 -4.92 30.19
N SER A 349 -5.94 -4.79 28.87
CA SER A 349 -6.12 -5.91 27.94
C SER A 349 -4.81 -6.63 27.57
N PHE A 350 -3.64 -6.02 27.84
CA PHE A 350 -2.36 -6.55 27.39
C PHE A 350 -1.88 -7.69 28.27
N ALA A 351 -1.80 -8.89 27.68
CA ALA A 351 -1.07 -10.01 28.21
C ALA A 351 0.24 -10.17 27.41
N THR A 352 1.40 -10.12 28.07
CA THR A 352 2.69 -10.01 27.39
C THR A 352 3.68 -11.14 27.69
N PRO A 353 3.25 -12.42 27.76
CA PRO A 353 4.12 -13.53 28.17
C PRO A 353 5.24 -13.83 27.16
N LYS A 354 5.10 -13.37 25.90
CA LYS A 354 6.09 -13.62 24.84
C LYS A 354 6.89 -12.38 24.47
N MET A 355 6.67 -11.24 25.13
CA MET A 355 7.34 -9.99 24.82
C MET A 355 8.85 -10.09 25.09
N VAL A 356 9.67 -9.84 24.06
CA VAL A 356 11.14 -9.90 24.15
C VAL A 356 11.80 -8.53 24.19
N THR A 357 11.08 -7.47 23.74
CA THR A 357 11.60 -6.11 23.76
C THR A 357 10.49 -5.08 23.92
N MET A 358 10.77 -4.05 24.72
CA MET A 358 9.96 -2.84 24.89
C MET A 358 10.81 -1.56 24.79
N SER A 359 11.93 -1.63 24.05
CA SER A 359 12.82 -0.46 23.91
C SER A 359 12.07 0.73 23.33
N GLY A 360 12.16 1.87 24.01
CA GLY A 360 11.48 3.11 23.59
C GLY A 360 9.95 3.06 23.62
N ALA A 361 9.33 2.02 24.21
CA ALA A 361 7.87 1.78 24.08
C ALA A 361 7.00 3.01 24.36
N PHE A 362 7.42 3.85 25.33
CA PHE A 362 6.74 5.09 25.72
C PHE A 362 7.67 6.31 25.64
N GLU A 363 8.81 6.20 24.93
CA GLU A 363 9.79 7.27 24.83
C GLU A 363 9.13 8.60 24.44
N LYS A 364 9.47 9.67 25.16
CA LYS A 364 8.97 11.04 24.91
C LYS A 364 7.43 11.20 24.99
N CYS A 365 6.72 10.35 25.70
CA CYS A 365 5.33 10.59 26.08
C CYS A 365 5.27 11.60 27.23
N VAL A 366 5.63 12.84 26.95
CA VAL A 366 5.90 13.89 27.95
C VAL A 366 4.70 14.24 28.84
N ASN A 367 3.46 14.05 28.36
CA ASN A 367 2.24 14.32 29.13
C ASN A 367 1.62 13.08 29.76
N LEU A 368 2.21 11.89 29.56
CA LEU A 368 1.67 10.64 30.07
C LEU A 368 1.76 10.61 31.61
N LYS A 369 0.61 10.55 32.26
CA LYS A 369 0.45 10.56 33.73
C LYS A 369 0.17 9.17 34.28
N THR A 370 -0.48 8.31 33.47
CA THR A 370 -0.94 7.00 33.96
C THR A 370 -0.91 5.96 32.84
N ILE A 371 -0.34 4.78 33.15
CA ILE A 371 -0.42 3.58 32.30
C ILE A 371 -1.08 2.49 33.13
N TYR A 372 -2.29 2.10 32.79
CA TYR A 372 -3.01 1.02 33.48
C TYR A 372 -2.61 -0.34 32.91
N VAL A 373 -2.34 -1.29 33.81
CA VAL A 373 -2.02 -2.67 33.45
C VAL A 373 -2.65 -3.66 34.44
N THR A 374 -2.86 -4.90 34.03
CA THR A 374 -3.17 -6.03 34.89
C THR A 374 -1.89 -6.85 35.20
N SER A 375 -2.02 -7.88 36.02
CA SER A 375 -0.94 -8.83 36.28
C SER A 375 -0.51 -9.65 35.05
N ALA A 376 -1.32 -9.64 33.98
CA ALA A 376 -0.99 -10.29 32.70
C ALA A 376 0.09 -9.53 31.90
N PHE A 377 0.28 -8.22 32.21
CA PHE A 377 1.39 -7.45 31.64
C PHE A 377 2.67 -7.81 32.37
N THR A 378 3.49 -8.67 31.75
CA THR A 378 4.77 -9.12 32.32
C THR A 378 5.95 -8.70 31.46
N THR A 379 7.09 -8.43 32.11
CA THR A 379 8.37 -8.12 31.46
C THR A 379 9.42 -9.20 31.68
N ASP A 380 9.02 -10.37 32.16
CA ASP A 380 9.94 -11.44 32.56
C ASP A 380 10.86 -11.88 31.39
N ASN A 381 10.28 -12.01 30.19
CA ASN A 381 11.01 -12.42 28.99
C ASN A 381 11.66 -11.26 28.23
N VAL A 382 11.50 -10.00 28.70
CA VAL A 382 12.07 -8.84 28.04
C VAL A 382 13.59 -8.81 28.22
N ASN A 383 14.32 -8.83 27.13
CA ASN A 383 15.77 -8.75 27.09
C ASN A 383 16.29 -7.35 26.77
N LEU A 384 15.51 -6.57 26.00
CA LEU A 384 15.86 -5.21 25.55
C LEU A 384 14.76 -4.22 25.96
N SER A 385 15.15 -3.17 26.68
CA SER A 385 14.22 -2.18 27.22
C SER A 385 14.83 -0.77 27.32
N PHE A 386 15.84 -0.49 26.49
CA PHE A 386 16.49 0.84 26.46
C PHE A 386 15.46 1.93 26.24
N SER A 387 15.54 3.01 27.05
CA SER A 387 14.69 4.19 26.89
C SER A 387 13.18 3.91 26.92
N ALA A 388 12.72 2.79 27.49
CA ALA A 388 11.30 2.42 27.48
C ALA A 388 10.38 3.54 27.97
N PHE A 389 10.83 4.32 28.97
CA PHE A 389 10.10 5.45 29.58
C PHE A 389 10.88 6.77 29.49
N ASP A 390 11.89 6.88 28.62
CA ASP A 390 12.69 8.11 28.52
C ASP A 390 11.80 9.30 28.16
N GLY A 391 11.93 10.40 28.91
CA GLY A 391 11.10 11.60 28.71
C GLY A 391 9.66 11.52 29.21
N CYS A 392 9.22 10.44 29.88
CA CYS A 392 7.88 10.31 30.47
C CYS A 392 7.80 11.04 31.84
N VAL A 393 8.14 12.31 31.85
CA VAL A 393 8.40 13.09 33.09
C VAL A 393 7.19 13.23 34.03
N ASN A 394 5.99 12.98 33.56
CA ASN A 394 4.75 13.10 34.31
C ASN A 394 4.24 11.76 34.90
N LEU A 395 4.94 10.64 34.63
CA LEU A 395 4.60 9.37 35.25
C LEU A 395 4.87 9.41 36.78
N PRO A 396 4.10 8.68 37.58
CA PRO A 396 4.37 8.55 39.02
C PRO A 396 5.81 8.07 39.28
N ASN A 397 6.46 8.67 40.27
CA ASN A 397 7.81 8.28 40.72
C ASN A 397 8.91 8.37 39.63
N PHE A 398 8.69 9.09 38.53
CA PHE A 398 9.63 9.16 37.43
C PHE A 398 11.03 9.62 37.87
N ILE A 399 12.05 8.89 37.45
CA ILE A 399 13.47 9.19 37.68
C ILE A 399 14.18 9.10 36.32
N SER A 400 14.75 10.21 35.82
CA SER A 400 15.35 10.29 34.49
C SER A 400 16.50 9.31 34.24
N ALA A 401 17.17 8.82 35.29
CA ALA A 401 18.22 7.78 35.19
C ALA A 401 17.67 6.35 35.19
N LYS A 402 16.36 6.15 35.34
CA LYS A 402 15.70 4.85 35.44
C LYS A 402 14.57 4.75 34.42
N THR A 403 14.89 4.41 33.17
CA THR A 403 13.95 4.42 32.05
C THR A 403 13.76 3.08 31.38
N ASP A 404 14.25 1.99 32.00
CA ASP A 404 14.19 0.62 31.49
C ASP A 404 13.00 -0.20 32.07
N LYS A 405 12.91 -1.47 31.71
CA LYS A 405 11.84 -2.39 32.15
C LYS A 405 11.74 -2.56 33.65
N LYS A 406 12.79 -2.25 34.41
CA LYS A 406 12.76 -2.37 35.88
C LYS A 406 11.73 -1.46 36.54
N MET A 407 11.34 -0.39 35.80
CA MET A 407 10.29 0.51 36.26
C MET A 407 8.89 0.12 35.75
N ALA A 408 8.79 -0.90 34.91
CA ALA A 408 7.52 -1.39 34.34
C ALA A 408 6.80 -2.34 35.34
N HIS A 409 6.45 -1.81 36.50
CA HIS A 409 5.70 -2.55 37.54
C HIS A 409 4.76 -1.62 38.31
N THR A 410 3.79 -2.19 39.00
CA THR A 410 2.76 -1.49 39.78
C THR A 410 3.12 -1.36 41.28
N GLY A 411 4.28 -1.87 41.74
CA GLY A 411 4.75 -1.77 43.11
C GLY A 411 5.33 -0.40 43.45
N GLU A 412 5.82 -0.27 44.67
CA GLU A 412 6.45 0.96 45.16
C GLU A 412 7.59 1.41 44.24
N GLY A 413 7.54 2.67 43.81
CA GLY A 413 8.51 3.27 42.88
C GLY A 413 8.31 2.90 41.39
N GLY A 414 7.40 1.99 41.07
CA GLY A 414 7.09 1.65 39.66
C GLY A 414 6.32 2.75 38.93
N TYR A 415 6.35 2.69 37.60
CA TYR A 415 5.72 3.68 36.70
C TYR A 415 4.33 3.26 36.22
N LEU A 416 3.91 2.02 36.48
CA LEU A 416 2.62 1.49 36.05
C LEU A 416 1.59 1.55 37.19
N THR A 417 0.32 1.65 36.84
CA THR A 417 -0.80 1.68 37.76
C THR A 417 -1.60 0.39 37.61
N ALA A 418 -1.91 -0.27 38.75
CA ALA A 418 -2.76 -1.44 38.72
C ALA A 418 -4.18 -1.10 38.27
N ALA A 419 -4.72 -1.84 37.31
CA ALA A 419 -6.11 -1.74 36.93
C ALA A 419 -6.97 -2.47 37.97
N THR A 420 -7.72 -1.73 38.79
CA THR A 420 -8.46 -2.27 39.95
C THR A 420 -9.95 -2.18 39.84
N ALA A 421 -10.50 -1.42 38.91
CA ALA A 421 -11.93 -1.16 38.78
C ALA A 421 -12.54 -1.86 37.56
N SER A 422 -13.69 -2.49 37.75
CA SER A 422 -14.57 -2.93 36.68
C SER A 422 -15.75 -1.95 36.58
N TRP A 423 -16.06 -1.51 35.36
CA TRP A 423 -17.13 -0.58 35.10
C TRP A 423 -17.85 -0.89 33.80
N VAL A 424 -19.07 -0.37 33.66
CA VAL A 424 -19.88 -0.56 32.46
C VAL A 424 -20.17 0.79 31.83
N ARG A 425 -20.04 0.85 30.50
CA ARG A 425 -20.44 2.00 29.71
C ARG A 425 -21.67 1.69 28.88
N TRP A 426 -22.65 2.56 28.95
CA TRP A 426 -23.80 2.59 28.06
C TRP A 426 -23.58 3.60 26.92
N ASP A 427 -23.70 3.15 25.69
CA ASP A 427 -23.67 4.00 24.51
C ASP A 427 -25.08 4.05 23.89
N ALA A 428 -25.83 5.09 24.24
CA ALA A 428 -27.22 5.29 23.82
C ALA A 428 -27.38 5.35 22.27
N PRO A 429 -26.55 6.09 21.53
CA PRO A 429 -26.65 6.13 20.06
C PRO A 429 -26.60 4.78 19.38
N THR A 430 -25.79 3.87 19.87
CA THR A 430 -25.62 2.53 19.28
C THR A 430 -26.43 1.45 19.97
N GLY A 431 -27.01 1.72 21.16
CA GLY A 431 -27.64 0.71 22.00
C GLY A 431 -26.62 -0.32 22.52
N THR A 432 -25.35 0.07 22.74
CA THR A 432 -24.29 -0.84 23.14
C THR A 432 -23.96 -0.70 24.62
N LEU A 433 -23.98 -1.83 25.34
CA LEU A 433 -23.48 -1.95 26.70
C LEU A 433 -22.09 -2.59 26.66
N SER A 434 -21.09 -1.86 27.14
CA SER A 434 -19.69 -2.32 27.14
C SER A 434 -19.17 -2.51 28.56
N PHE A 435 -18.65 -3.69 28.85
CA PHE A 435 -18.03 -4.06 30.14
C PHE A 435 -16.53 -3.86 30.07
N HIS A 436 -15.99 -3.09 30.97
CA HIS A 436 -14.58 -2.73 31.04
C HIS A 436 -13.96 -3.12 32.37
N ARG A 437 -12.69 -3.49 32.34
CA ARG A 437 -11.85 -3.62 33.51
C ARG A 437 -10.65 -2.69 33.31
N SER A 438 -10.73 -1.51 33.89
CA SER A 438 -9.65 -0.52 33.80
C SER A 438 -9.49 0.22 35.13
N GLY A 439 -8.32 0.82 35.34
CA GLY A 439 -7.99 1.51 36.58
C GLY A 439 -8.75 2.81 36.83
N THR A 440 -9.39 3.40 35.83
CA THR A 440 -10.17 4.61 36.01
C THR A 440 -11.53 4.47 35.35
N LYS A 441 -12.55 4.56 36.15
CA LYS A 441 -13.90 4.79 35.66
C LYS A 441 -13.98 6.21 35.11
N PRO A 442 -14.32 6.42 33.84
CA PRO A 442 -14.59 7.75 33.32
C PRO A 442 -15.74 8.40 34.10
N VAL A 443 -15.75 9.72 34.23
CA VAL A 443 -16.85 10.46 34.84
C VAL A 443 -17.89 10.74 33.77
N GLY A 444 -19.15 10.34 33.99
CA GLY A 444 -20.27 10.59 33.07
C GLY A 444 -21.54 9.85 33.47
N ASP A 445 -22.67 10.33 32.99
CA ASP A 445 -23.99 9.82 33.37
C ASP A 445 -24.30 8.40 32.89
N ASN A 446 -23.56 7.91 31.91
CA ASN A 446 -23.75 6.59 31.28
C ASN A 446 -22.68 5.58 31.69
N ILE A 447 -22.05 5.76 32.86
CA ILE A 447 -20.96 4.91 33.35
C ILE A 447 -21.30 4.36 34.72
N PHE A 448 -21.33 3.05 34.85
CA PHE A 448 -21.81 2.33 36.01
C PHE A 448 -20.68 1.51 36.64
N ASP A 449 -20.65 1.37 37.96
CA ASP A 449 -19.71 0.50 38.67
C ASP A 449 -20.21 -0.94 38.68
N LEU A 450 -19.31 -1.90 38.52
CA LEU A 450 -19.54 -3.32 38.78
C LEU A 450 -19.04 -3.67 40.20
N GLY A 451 -19.59 -2.99 41.24
CA GLY A 451 -19.24 -3.28 42.62
C GLY A 451 -20.07 -4.44 43.19
N TYR A 452 -19.49 -5.21 44.13
CA TYR A 452 -20.23 -6.23 44.88
C TYR A 452 -21.39 -5.61 45.62
N GLY A 453 -22.61 -6.03 45.27
CA GLY A 453 -23.83 -5.76 46.07
C GLY A 453 -24.67 -4.54 45.67
N ASN A 454 -24.35 -3.80 44.64
CA ASN A 454 -25.20 -2.75 44.10
C ASN A 454 -25.72 -3.17 42.72
N ASP A 455 -27.05 -3.17 42.61
CA ASP A 455 -27.72 -3.38 41.32
C ASP A 455 -27.31 -2.28 40.35
N PRO A 456 -26.68 -2.62 39.25
CA PRO A 456 -26.23 -1.57 38.32
C PRO A 456 -27.43 -0.94 37.66
N ASN A 457 -27.59 0.38 37.79
CA ASN A 457 -28.71 1.16 37.26
C ASN A 457 -28.90 1.12 35.72
N TRP A 458 -28.31 0.14 34.99
CA TRP A 458 -28.58 -0.02 33.57
C TRP A 458 -29.96 -0.62 33.28
N ASP A 459 -30.68 -1.11 34.31
CA ASP A 459 -32.06 -1.62 34.16
C ASP A 459 -32.99 -0.62 33.50
N THR A 460 -32.73 0.68 33.69
CA THR A 460 -33.50 1.76 33.05
C THR A 460 -33.32 1.76 31.52
N HIS A 461 -32.25 1.14 30.99
CA HIS A 461 -31.93 1.06 29.56
C HIS A 461 -32.08 -0.36 28.99
N ALA A 462 -32.55 -1.32 29.80
CA ALA A 462 -32.62 -2.73 29.40
C ALA A 462 -33.36 -2.98 28.08
N ALA A 463 -34.44 -2.23 27.84
CA ALA A 463 -35.22 -2.33 26.60
C ALA A 463 -34.55 -1.72 25.38
N GLU A 464 -33.48 -0.92 25.55
CA GLU A 464 -32.75 -0.23 24.50
C GLU A 464 -31.44 -0.96 24.11
N ILE A 465 -31.06 -1.95 24.93
CA ILE A 465 -29.81 -2.71 24.70
C ILE A 465 -29.93 -3.59 23.42
N LYS A 466 -29.15 -3.23 22.41
CA LYS A 466 -29.05 -3.97 21.16
C LYS A 466 -27.78 -4.83 21.09
N LYS A 467 -26.75 -4.47 21.86
CA LYS A 467 -25.45 -5.14 21.84
C LYS A 467 -24.82 -5.14 23.23
N VAL A 468 -24.26 -6.28 23.62
CA VAL A 468 -23.44 -6.40 24.84
C VAL A 468 -22.02 -6.76 24.41
N VAL A 469 -21.05 -5.98 24.92
CA VAL A 469 -19.64 -6.15 24.60
C VAL A 469 -18.84 -6.33 25.88
N PHE A 470 -18.20 -7.49 26.04
CA PHE A 470 -17.19 -7.67 27.08
C PHE A 470 -15.82 -7.32 26.49
N LYS A 471 -15.22 -6.24 26.96
CA LYS A 471 -13.90 -5.81 26.53
C LYS A 471 -12.82 -6.75 27.06
N ALA A 472 -11.67 -6.79 26.37
CA ALA A 472 -10.53 -7.62 26.78
C ALA A 472 -10.15 -7.33 28.24
N GLY A 473 -9.72 -8.33 29.00
CA GLY A 473 -9.46 -8.25 30.46
C GLY A 473 -10.65 -8.71 31.32
N PHE A 474 -11.87 -8.83 30.77
CA PHE A 474 -13.02 -9.36 31.50
C PHE A 474 -13.04 -10.91 31.58
N ARG A 475 -12.12 -11.59 30.86
CA ARG A 475 -12.11 -13.07 30.73
C ARG A 475 -11.48 -13.80 31.93
N ASP A 476 -10.78 -13.10 32.82
CA ASP A 476 -9.98 -13.75 33.88
C ASP A 476 -10.67 -13.90 35.23
N GLU A 477 -11.95 -13.48 35.36
CA GLU A 477 -12.68 -13.72 36.57
C GLU A 477 -13.53 -14.98 36.44
N THR A 478 -13.17 -16.04 37.20
CA THR A 478 -14.11 -17.10 37.56
C THR A 478 -15.19 -16.49 38.45
N HIS A 479 -16.25 -15.97 37.86
CA HIS A 479 -17.46 -15.63 38.57
C HIS A 479 -18.08 -16.95 39.05
N THR A 480 -17.76 -17.35 40.25
CA THR A 480 -18.63 -18.27 41.00
C THR A 480 -19.87 -17.48 41.33
N THR A 481 -20.96 -17.84 40.71
CA THR A 481 -22.33 -17.37 40.94
C THR A 481 -22.68 -17.22 42.43
#